data_0013442a28b2673ce5037dfa4b5aae26
#
_entry.id   0013442a28b2673ce5037dfa4b5aae26
#
_cell.length_a   1.000
_cell.length_b   1.000
_cell.length_c   1.000
_cell.angle_alpha   90.00
_cell.angle_beta   90.00
_cell.angle_gamma   90.00
#
_symmetry.space_group_name_H-M   'P 1'
#
loop_
_entity.id
_entity.type
_entity.pdbx_description
1 polymer ?
#
loop_
_entity_poly.entity_id
_entity_poly.type
_entity_poly.pdbx_seq_one_letter_code
_entity_poly.pdbx_strand_id
1 'polypeptide(L)'
;MSVVLLDEAIVHYEVLGKGRPVIFLHSWIGSWQYWISAMQVASTSFRAYALDLWGFGDTTHKTTHYTIDQQVALLRSFLKEMGIGKVALVGHGLGALVALDYTSKYSDEVDRIMAINCPVKSGMLHEKMRKISTIAGLVEWISGSAPNVQAALGDATKADLSAIATTVNGGRAGEIFTKANRQHTPCLLVNGRNDPAVSVPDIHQISDFSHLSHQIVLEKSGHFPMIDDAAKFNRLLTDFLALDSGLSPSELQLKDEWRRRVR
;
A
#
# COMPACT_ATOMS: atom_id res chain seq x y z
N MET A 1 -16.27 -8.65 -11.78
CA MET A 1 -16.21 -7.24 -11.35
C MET A 1 -17.16 -7.09 -10.18
N SER A 2 -16.62 -6.78 -9.02
CA SER A 2 -17.41 -6.60 -7.80
C SER A 2 -17.53 -5.10 -7.48
N VAL A 3 -18.72 -4.66 -7.12
CA VAL A 3 -18.98 -3.26 -6.78
C VAL A 3 -19.81 -3.15 -5.51
N VAL A 4 -19.64 -2.08 -4.78
CA VAL A 4 -20.45 -1.72 -3.63
C VAL A 4 -20.85 -0.23 -3.76
N LEU A 5 -22.04 0.11 -3.29
CA LEU A 5 -22.51 1.49 -3.28
C LEU A 5 -22.15 2.11 -1.92
N LEU A 6 -21.25 3.08 -1.90
CA LEU A 6 -20.86 3.84 -0.72
C LEU A 6 -20.99 5.34 -1.01
N ASP A 7 -21.57 6.10 -0.10
CA ASP A 7 -21.78 7.55 -0.26
C ASP A 7 -22.39 7.93 -1.62
N GLU A 8 -23.40 7.15 -2.06
CA GLU A 8 -24.12 7.32 -3.35
C GLU A 8 -23.22 7.16 -4.58
N ALA A 9 -22.06 6.52 -4.43
CA ALA A 9 -21.11 6.30 -5.50
C ALA A 9 -20.69 4.83 -5.61
N ILE A 10 -20.38 4.39 -6.81
CA ILE A 10 -19.89 3.04 -7.08
C ILE A 10 -18.43 2.93 -6.66
N VAL A 11 -18.14 1.97 -5.80
CA VAL A 11 -16.80 1.61 -5.39
C VAL A 11 -16.49 0.22 -5.90
N HIS A 12 -15.44 0.13 -6.69
CA HIS A 12 -14.98 -1.13 -7.27
C HIS A 12 -14.00 -1.84 -6.32
N TYR A 13 -14.14 -3.17 -6.25
CA TYR A 13 -13.19 -4.04 -5.57
C TYR A 13 -13.16 -5.42 -6.21
N GLU A 14 -12.10 -6.17 -5.96
CA GLU A 14 -12.06 -7.59 -6.29
C GLU A 14 -11.78 -8.42 -5.04
N VAL A 15 -12.24 -9.67 -5.03
CA VAL A 15 -12.11 -10.55 -3.87
C VAL A 15 -11.79 -11.98 -4.29
N LEU A 16 -10.80 -12.58 -3.61
CA LEU A 16 -10.39 -13.97 -3.80
C LEU A 16 -10.25 -14.67 -2.45
N GLY A 17 -10.53 -15.97 -2.43
CA GLY A 17 -10.30 -16.82 -1.26
C GLY A 17 -11.35 -16.70 -0.16
N LYS A 18 -11.00 -17.30 0.99
CA LYS A 18 -11.85 -17.35 2.21
C LYS A 18 -10.95 -17.26 3.44
N GLY A 19 -11.53 -16.95 4.60
CA GLY A 19 -10.81 -16.88 5.88
C GLY A 19 -10.62 -15.46 6.38
N ARG A 20 -9.53 -15.20 7.13
CA ARG A 20 -9.24 -13.87 7.69
C ARG A 20 -9.08 -12.83 6.57
N PRO A 21 -9.64 -11.63 6.73
CA PRO A 21 -9.60 -10.61 5.69
C PRO A 21 -8.22 -9.95 5.57
N VAL A 22 -7.80 -9.70 4.35
CA VAL A 22 -6.68 -8.83 4.00
C VAL A 22 -7.12 -7.86 2.89
N ILE A 23 -6.84 -6.58 3.06
CA ILE A 23 -7.16 -5.54 2.07
C ILE A 23 -5.87 -5.03 1.42
N PHE A 24 -5.85 -5.06 0.09
CA PHE A 24 -4.81 -4.49 -0.74
C PHE A 24 -5.24 -3.11 -1.23
N LEU A 25 -4.42 -2.09 -1.00
CA LEU A 25 -4.64 -0.69 -1.38
C LEU A 25 -3.53 -0.25 -2.32
N HIS A 26 -3.89 0.20 -3.52
CA HIS A 26 -2.94 0.57 -4.57
C HIS A 26 -2.29 1.95 -4.35
N SER A 27 -1.26 2.24 -5.13
CA SER A 27 -0.51 3.50 -5.13
C SER A 27 -1.19 4.58 -6.00
N TRP A 28 -0.46 5.69 -6.25
CA TRP A 28 -0.87 6.82 -7.13
C TRP A 28 -1.02 6.43 -8.60
N ILE A 29 -0.53 5.25 -8.99
CA ILE A 29 -0.63 4.74 -10.36
C ILE A 29 -1.15 3.31 -10.31
N GLY A 30 -2.07 2.99 -11.22
CA GLY A 30 -2.70 1.69 -11.32
C GLY A 30 -3.94 1.57 -10.44
N SER A 31 -4.34 0.35 -10.24
CA SER A 31 -5.56 -0.06 -9.55
C SER A 31 -5.36 -1.39 -8.83
N TRP A 32 -6.45 -2.06 -8.48
CA TRP A 32 -6.45 -3.42 -7.97
C TRP A 32 -5.66 -4.41 -8.85
N GLN A 33 -5.55 -4.19 -10.15
CA GLN A 33 -5.05 -5.16 -11.13
C GLN A 33 -3.63 -5.63 -10.83
N TYR A 34 -2.72 -4.76 -10.44
CA TYR A 34 -1.35 -5.19 -10.17
C TYR A 34 -1.21 -6.03 -8.88
N TRP A 35 -2.28 -6.14 -8.08
CA TRP A 35 -2.33 -7.01 -6.92
C TRP A 35 -2.71 -8.46 -7.24
N ILE A 36 -3.12 -8.79 -8.49
CA ILE A 36 -3.64 -10.12 -8.86
C ILE A 36 -2.73 -11.25 -8.36
N SER A 37 -1.42 -11.17 -8.61
CA SER A 37 -0.46 -12.21 -8.18
C SER A 37 -0.40 -12.33 -6.65
N ALA A 38 -0.36 -11.20 -5.94
CA ALA A 38 -0.34 -11.17 -4.48
C ALA A 38 -1.66 -11.69 -3.88
N MET A 39 -2.80 -11.30 -4.47
CA MET A 39 -4.12 -11.79 -4.05
C MET A 39 -4.26 -13.30 -4.25
N GLN A 40 -3.79 -13.83 -5.39
CA GLN A 40 -3.82 -15.28 -5.66
C GLN A 40 -3.06 -16.06 -4.59
N VAL A 41 -1.87 -15.61 -4.22
CA VAL A 41 -1.07 -16.25 -3.17
C VAL A 41 -1.73 -16.10 -1.81
N ALA A 42 -2.19 -14.92 -1.43
CA ALA A 42 -2.86 -14.68 -0.17
C ALA A 42 -4.18 -15.48 -0.04
N SER A 43 -4.90 -15.67 -1.16
CA SER A 43 -6.21 -16.34 -1.20
C SER A 43 -6.19 -17.81 -0.78
N THR A 44 -5.03 -18.43 -0.70
CA THR A 44 -4.88 -19.80 -0.20
C THR A 44 -5.25 -19.94 1.29
N SER A 45 -5.10 -18.88 2.07
CA SER A 45 -5.35 -18.88 3.53
C SER A 45 -6.13 -17.66 4.04
N PHE A 46 -6.34 -16.66 3.18
CA PHE A 46 -7.00 -15.40 3.53
C PHE A 46 -8.11 -15.07 2.52
N ARG A 47 -9.06 -14.25 2.96
CA ARG A 47 -9.99 -13.59 2.05
C ARG A 47 -9.36 -12.27 1.63
N ALA A 48 -8.78 -12.27 0.43
CA ALA A 48 -8.02 -11.16 -0.13
C ALA A 48 -8.95 -10.23 -0.92
N TYR A 49 -9.04 -8.97 -0.50
CA TYR A 49 -9.74 -7.90 -1.21
C TYR A 49 -8.73 -6.94 -1.79
N ALA A 50 -8.97 -6.42 -2.98
CA ALA A 50 -8.23 -5.29 -3.53
C ALA A 50 -9.25 -4.20 -3.90
N LEU A 51 -9.06 -3.00 -3.33
CA LEU A 51 -9.97 -1.88 -3.41
C LEU A 51 -9.41 -0.79 -4.32
N ASP A 52 -10.22 -0.30 -5.26
CA ASP A 52 -9.90 0.91 -6.01
C ASP A 52 -10.28 2.15 -5.18
N LEU A 53 -9.29 3.00 -4.92
CA LEU A 53 -9.47 4.24 -4.17
C LEU A 53 -10.26 5.28 -4.99
N TRP A 54 -10.82 6.31 -4.34
CA TRP A 54 -11.50 7.40 -5.02
C TRP A 54 -10.62 8.06 -6.08
N GLY A 55 -11.13 8.16 -7.30
CA GLY A 55 -10.41 8.75 -8.44
C GLY A 55 -9.44 7.79 -9.14
N PHE A 56 -9.54 6.48 -8.87
CA PHE A 56 -8.68 5.46 -9.48
C PHE A 56 -9.50 4.25 -9.95
N GLY A 57 -8.94 3.52 -10.91
CA GLY A 57 -9.51 2.28 -11.43
C GLY A 57 -10.95 2.46 -11.92
N ASP A 58 -11.83 1.56 -11.49
CA ASP A 58 -13.25 1.55 -11.85
C ASP A 58 -14.14 2.15 -10.73
N THR A 59 -13.53 2.75 -9.69
CA THR A 59 -14.26 3.50 -8.66
C THR A 59 -14.64 4.90 -9.16
N THR A 60 -15.83 5.37 -8.79
CA THR A 60 -16.37 6.67 -9.21
C THR A 60 -15.39 7.82 -8.94
N HIS A 61 -15.24 8.70 -9.93
CA HIS A 61 -14.45 9.92 -9.81
C HIS A 61 -15.28 11.02 -9.11
N LYS A 62 -15.07 11.16 -7.80
CA LYS A 62 -15.75 12.14 -6.96
C LYS A 62 -14.72 13.11 -6.39
N THR A 63 -14.49 14.23 -7.08
CA THR A 63 -13.38 15.16 -6.81
C THR A 63 -13.33 15.72 -5.39
N THR A 64 -14.46 15.77 -4.69
CA THR A 64 -14.56 16.16 -3.27
C THR A 64 -14.03 15.09 -2.31
N HIS A 65 -13.68 13.90 -2.80
CA HIS A 65 -13.30 12.72 -1.98
C HIS A 65 -11.85 12.29 -2.16
N TYR A 66 -10.97 13.14 -2.69
CA TYR A 66 -9.60 12.77 -3.04
C TYR A 66 -8.57 13.01 -1.93
N THR A 67 -8.91 13.66 -0.82
CA THR A 67 -7.97 13.81 0.30
C THR A 67 -7.65 12.47 0.97
N ILE A 68 -6.52 12.36 1.64
CA ILE A 68 -6.16 11.13 2.39
C ILE A 68 -7.25 10.80 3.42
N ASP A 69 -7.81 11.79 4.11
CA ASP A 69 -8.90 11.57 5.08
C ASP A 69 -10.15 10.97 4.42
N GLN A 70 -10.48 11.38 3.19
CA GLN A 70 -11.60 10.82 2.43
C GLN A 70 -11.30 9.39 1.92
N GLN A 71 -10.06 9.09 1.56
CA GLN A 71 -9.65 7.73 1.23
C GLN A 71 -9.73 6.80 2.47
N VAL A 72 -9.37 7.31 3.64
CA VAL A 72 -9.54 6.59 4.92
C VAL A 72 -11.03 6.37 5.24
N ALA A 73 -11.89 7.36 4.98
CA ALA A 73 -13.32 7.22 5.15
C ALA A 73 -13.90 6.16 4.20
N LEU A 74 -13.44 6.12 2.94
CA LEU A 74 -13.77 5.06 1.99
C LEU A 74 -13.45 3.67 2.55
N LEU A 75 -12.21 3.46 2.99
CA LEU A 75 -11.78 2.18 3.56
C LEU A 75 -12.67 1.79 4.74
N ARG A 76 -12.97 2.74 5.63
CA ARG A 76 -13.85 2.49 6.79
C ARG A 76 -15.25 2.10 6.38
N SER A 77 -15.87 2.83 5.45
CA SER A 77 -17.22 2.54 4.94
C SER A 77 -17.24 1.17 4.26
N PHE A 78 -16.21 0.86 3.47
CA PHE A 78 -16.06 -0.45 2.84
C PHE A 78 -15.99 -1.60 3.87
N LEU A 79 -15.13 -1.49 4.87
CA LEU A 79 -15.00 -2.52 5.91
C LEU A 79 -16.33 -2.74 6.67
N LYS A 80 -17.03 -1.66 7.00
CA LYS A 80 -18.34 -1.74 7.66
C LYS A 80 -19.39 -2.42 6.79
N GLU A 81 -19.50 -2.02 5.52
CA GLU A 81 -20.47 -2.56 4.58
C GLU A 81 -20.23 -4.05 4.33
N MET A 82 -18.95 -4.45 4.25
CA MET A 82 -18.57 -5.85 4.07
C MET A 82 -18.62 -6.68 5.37
N GLY A 83 -18.99 -6.08 6.51
CA GLY A 83 -19.01 -6.75 7.80
C GLY A 83 -17.65 -7.22 8.29
N ILE A 84 -16.57 -6.52 7.88
CA ILE A 84 -15.20 -6.86 8.23
C ILE A 84 -14.83 -6.16 9.53
N GLY A 85 -14.50 -6.95 10.56
CA GLY A 85 -14.00 -6.45 11.84
C GLY A 85 -12.50 -6.19 11.80
N LYS A 86 -11.71 -7.11 12.37
CA LYS A 86 -10.23 -6.96 12.36
C LYS A 86 -9.60 -7.41 11.05
N VAL A 87 -8.70 -6.59 10.48
CA VAL A 87 -8.18 -6.77 9.13
C VAL A 87 -6.65 -6.60 9.05
N ALA A 88 -5.99 -7.36 8.16
CA ALA A 88 -4.64 -7.05 7.71
C ALA A 88 -4.69 -6.04 6.54
N LEU A 89 -3.85 -5.02 6.57
CA LEU A 89 -3.75 -4.00 5.53
C LEU A 89 -2.44 -4.13 4.78
N VAL A 90 -2.49 -4.20 3.45
CA VAL A 90 -1.34 -4.20 2.56
C VAL A 90 -1.47 -2.99 1.63
N GLY A 91 -0.71 -1.95 1.92
CA GLY A 91 -0.79 -0.69 1.18
C GLY A 91 0.49 -0.38 0.42
N HIS A 92 0.35 0.19 -0.76
CA HIS A 92 1.47 0.65 -1.58
C HIS A 92 1.36 2.16 -1.81
N GLY A 93 2.42 2.92 -1.61
CA GLY A 93 2.48 4.36 -1.83
C GLY A 93 1.33 5.12 -1.14
N LEU A 94 0.36 5.60 -1.92
CA LEU A 94 -0.87 6.22 -1.41
C LEU A 94 -1.65 5.27 -0.51
N GLY A 95 -1.85 4.02 -0.95
CA GLY A 95 -2.57 3.01 -0.17
C GLY A 95 -1.88 2.69 1.16
N ALA A 96 -0.55 2.81 1.24
CA ALA A 96 0.19 2.68 2.49
C ALA A 96 -0.07 3.86 3.44
N LEU A 97 -0.15 5.09 2.92
CA LEU A 97 -0.54 6.26 3.71
C LEU A 97 -1.98 6.11 4.24
N VAL A 98 -2.90 5.63 3.40
CA VAL A 98 -4.29 5.35 3.80
C VAL A 98 -4.34 4.29 4.91
N ALA A 99 -3.61 3.18 4.76
CA ALA A 99 -3.55 2.12 5.76
C ALA A 99 -2.98 2.61 7.10
N LEU A 100 -1.90 3.39 7.06
CA LEU A 100 -1.28 3.97 8.25
C LEU A 100 -2.20 5.00 8.93
N ASP A 101 -2.82 5.91 8.17
CA ASP A 101 -3.74 6.90 8.74
C ASP A 101 -5.01 6.24 9.30
N TYR A 102 -5.51 5.20 8.63
CA TYR A 102 -6.60 4.36 9.17
C TYR A 102 -6.20 3.76 10.52
N THR A 103 -5.02 3.14 10.60
CA THR A 103 -4.52 2.53 11.85
C THR A 103 -4.32 3.57 12.95
N SER A 104 -3.88 4.78 12.62
CA SER A 104 -3.73 5.85 13.60
C SER A 104 -5.03 6.24 14.29
N LYS A 105 -6.18 5.95 13.64
CA LYS A 105 -7.53 6.31 14.11
C LYS A 105 -8.32 5.11 14.64
N TYR A 106 -8.02 3.90 14.15
CA TYR A 106 -8.81 2.68 14.37
C TYR A 106 -7.91 1.46 14.59
N SER A 107 -6.92 1.57 15.47
CA SER A 107 -5.91 0.52 15.70
C SER A 107 -6.50 -0.83 16.10
N ASP A 108 -7.60 -0.84 16.84
CA ASP A 108 -8.27 -2.08 17.30
C ASP A 108 -8.88 -2.88 16.14
N GLU A 109 -9.20 -2.20 15.03
CA GLU A 109 -9.72 -2.80 13.80
C GLU A 109 -8.61 -3.35 12.89
N VAL A 110 -7.32 -3.13 13.23
CA VAL A 110 -6.18 -3.54 12.38
C VAL A 110 -5.33 -4.60 13.07
N ASP A 111 -5.13 -5.73 12.39
CA ASP A 111 -4.27 -6.81 12.89
C ASP A 111 -2.79 -6.52 12.63
N ARG A 112 -2.46 -6.08 11.42
CA ARG A 112 -1.10 -5.75 10.96
C ARG A 112 -1.10 -4.92 9.69
N ILE A 113 0.03 -4.29 9.39
CA ILE A 113 0.21 -3.45 8.20
C ILE A 113 1.47 -3.88 7.45
N MET A 114 1.36 -4.08 6.13
CA MET A 114 2.50 -4.05 5.22
C MET A 114 2.44 -2.76 4.41
N ALA A 115 3.39 -1.85 4.66
CA ALA A 115 3.48 -0.56 3.98
C ALA A 115 4.63 -0.58 2.97
N ILE A 116 4.28 -0.54 1.67
CA ILE A 116 5.21 -0.73 0.56
C ILE A 116 5.50 0.64 -0.06
N ASN A 117 6.78 0.96 -0.22
CA ASN A 117 7.24 2.22 -0.79
C ASN A 117 6.47 3.44 -0.26
N CYS A 118 6.31 3.47 1.07
CA CYS A 118 5.58 4.51 1.77
C CYS A 118 6.52 5.66 2.16
N PRO A 119 6.20 6.91 1.86
CA PRO A 119 6.93 8.03 2.44
C PRO A 119 6.59 8.14 3.93
N VAL A 120 7.58 7.97 4.81
CA VAL A 120 7.41 8.02 6.27
C VAL A 120 7.88 9.34 6.88
N LYS A 121 8.49 10.21 6.07
CA LYS A 121 8.92 11.58 6.45
C LYS A 121 8.64 12.56 5.31
N SER A 122 8.56 13.84 5.64
CA SER A 122 8.55 14.91 4.63
C SER A 122 9.82 14.86 3.78
N GLY A 123 9.69 15.11 2.47
CA GLY A 123 10.81 15.13 1.52
C GLY A 123 11.20 13.77 0.95
N MET A 124 10.60 12.66 1.39
CA MET A 124 10.88 11.34 0.82
C MET A 124 10.17 11.10 -0.52
N LEU A 125 9.10 11.81 -0.78
CA LEU A 125 8.43 11.78 -2.08
C LEU A 125 9.18 12.70 -3.04
N HIS A 126 9.63 12.15 -4.17
CA HIS A 126 10.39 12.91 -5.17
C HIS A 126 9.59 14.11 -5.68
N GLU A 127 10.24 15.27 -5.86
CA GLU A 127 9.55 16.52 -6.24
C GLU A 127 8.80 16.43 -7.59
N LYS A 128 9.25 15.56 -8.49
CA LYS A 128 8.60 15.30 -9.77
C LYS A 128 7.16 14.83 -9.60
N MET A 129 6.84 14.13 -8.50
CA MET A 129 5.46 13.73 -8.17
C MET A 129 4.51 14.92 -8.03
N ARG A 130 5.02 16.06 -7.56
CA ARG A 130 4.23 17.31 -7.41
C ARG A 130 4.09 18.10 -8.71
N LYS A 131 4.94 17.82 -9.70
CA LYS A 131 5.01 18.55 -10.98
C LYS A 131 4.39 17.76 -12.13
N ILE A 132 3.70 16.67 -11.84
CA ILE A 132 3.10 15.79 -12.85
C ILE A 132 1.99 16.53 -13.57
N SER A 133 2.03 16.50 -14.90
CA SER A 133 1.03 17.09 -15.78
C SER A 133 0.21 16.05 -16.57
N THR A 134 0.68 14.80 -16.66
CA THR A 134 -0.01 13.72 -17.37
C THR A 134 0.20 12.38 -16.68
N ILE A 135 -0.84 11.53 -16.71
CA ILE A 135 -0.75 10.15 -16.19
C ILE A 135 0.28 9.34 -17.00
N ALA A 136 0.28 9.46 -18.31
CA ALA A 136 1.23 8.75 -19.18
C ALA A 136 2.70 9.08 -18.82
N GLY A 137 3.03 10.36 -18.63
CA GLY A 137 4.38 10.76 -18.22
C GLY A 137 4.76 10.27 -16.82
N LEU A 138 3.78 10.13 -15.92
CA LEU A 138 4.00 9.53 -14.61
C LEU A 138 4.28 8.04 -14.71
N VAL A 139 3.48 7.32 -15.49
CA VAL A 139 3.66 5.88 -15.74
C VAL A 139 5.05 5.63 -16.35
N GLU A 140 5.40 6.34 -17.41
CA GLU A 140 6.70 6.22 -18.09
C GLU A 140 7.87 6.44 -17.11
N TRP A 141 7.80 7.50 -16.32
CA TRP A 141 8.87 7.82 -15.37
C TRP A 141 9.03 6.77 -14.28
N ILE A 142 7.92 6.27 -13.69
CA ILE A 142 7.98 5.33 -12.57
C ILE A 142 8.26 3.90 -13.04
N SER A 143 7.66 3.46 -14.16
CA SER A 143 7.86 2.10 -14.68
C SER A 143 9.19 1.94 -15.42
N GLY A 144 9.79 3.06 -15.86
CA GLY A 144 10.98 3.02 -16.69
C GLY A 144 10.77 2.12 -17.92
N SER A 145 11.76 1.30 -18.23
CA SER A 145 11.74 0.38 -19.39
C SER A 145 11.25 -1.04 -19.03
N ALA A 146 10.59 -1.25 -17.90
CA ALA A 146 10.14 -2.56 -17.45
C ALA A 146 8.79 -2.97 -18.11
N PRO A 147 8.79 -3.86 -19.14
CA PRO A 147 7.56 -4.18 -19.88
C PRO A 147 6.47 -4.84 -19.03
N ASN A 148 6.86 -5.65 -18.05
CA ASN A 148 5.94 -6.30 -17.11
C ASN A 148 5.23 -5.29 -16.21
N VAL A 149 5.91 -4.22 -15.79
CA VAL A 149 5.30 -3.13 -15.02
C VAL A 149 4.35 -2.34 -15.90
N GLN A 150 4.75 -1.99 -17.12
CA GLN A 150 3.89 -1.29 -18.07
C GLN A 150 2.62 -2.07 -18.38
N ALA A 151 2.72 -3.39 -18.59
CA ALA A 151 1.57 -4.26 -18.82
C ALA A 151 0.62 -4.31 -17.60
N ALA A 152 1.17 -4.38 -16.37
CA ALA A 152 0.39 -4.40 -15.14
C ALA A 152 -0.29 -3.04 -14.82
N LEU A 153 0.19 -1.95 -15.44
CA LEU A 153 -0.37 -0.60 -15.31
C LEU A 153 -1.26 -0.21 -16.49
N GLY A 154 -1.76 -1.18 -17.27
CA GLY A 154 -2.57 -0.93 -18.46
C GLY A 154 -3.82 -0.08 -18.22
N ASP A 155 -4.35 -0.08 -17.01
CA ASP A 155 -5.50 0.73 -16.58
C ASP A 155 -5.13 2.02 -15.82
N ALA A 156 -3.83 2.36 -15.70
CA ALA A 156 -3.38 3.56 -15.01
C ALA A 156 -3.98 4.85 -15.57
N THR A 157 -4.35 4.84 -16.86
CA THR A 157 -5.01 5.97 -17.52
C THR A 157 -6.42 6.26 -16.99
N LYS A 158 -7.02 5.34 -16.24
CA LYS A 158 -8.29 5.56 -15.54
C LYS A 158 -8.12 6.44 -14.28
N ALA A 159 -6.91 6.73 -13.84
CA ALA A 159 -6.68 7.59 -12.69
C ALA A 159 -7.02 9.06 -13.02
N ASP A 160 -7.62 9.75 -12.04
CA ASP A 160 -7.81 11.19 -12.10
C ASP A 160 -6.54 11.91 -11.63
N LEU A 161 -5.96 12.74 -12.49
CA LEU A 161 -4.76 13.50 -12.17
C LEU A 161 -4.94 14.39 -10.92
N SER A 162 -6.17 14.90 -10.71
CA SER A 162 -6.48 15.72 -9.53
C SER A 162 -6.48 14.91 -8.23
N ALA A 163 -6.79 13.59 -8.27
CA ALA A 163 -6.67 12.71 -7.12
C ALA A 163 -5.21 12.51 -6.72
N ILE A 164 -4.33 12.33 -7.73
CA ILE A 164 -2.89 12.25 -7.51
C ILE A 164 -2.37 13.57 -6.91
N ALA A 165 -2.69 14.70 -7.54
CA ALA A 165 -2.23 16.01 -7.10
C ALA A 165 -2.69 16.34 -5.67
N THR A 166 -3.95 16.06 -5.34
CA THR A 166 -4.52 16.32 -4.01
C THR A 166 -3.79 15.52 -2.93
N THR A 167 -3.57 14.22 -3.16
CA THR A 167 -2.94 13.35 -2.16
C THR A 167 -1.44 13.58 -2.03
N VAL A 168 -0.74 13.86 -3.14
CA VAL A 168 0.70 14.19 -3.14
C VAL A 168 0.98 15.51 -2.40
N ASN A 169 0.14 16.52 -2.63
CA ASN A 169 0.29 17.84 -2.01
C ASN A 169 -0.25 17.90 -0.58
N GLY A 170 -1.01 16.91 -0.14
CA GLY A 170 -1.55 16.82 1.22
C GLY A 170 -0.49 16.80 2.32
N GLY A 171 0.76 16.49 2.02
CA GLY A 171 1.98 16.78 2.82
C GLY A 171 2.11 16.14 4.20
N ARG A 172 1.22 15.21 4.59
CA ARG A 172 1.09 14.70 5.97
C ARG A 172 1.82 13.39 6.26
N ALA A 173 2.64 12.87 5.33
CA ALA A 173 3.24 11.53 5.44
C ALA A 173 3.98 11.29 6.77
N GLY A 174 4.82 12.24 7.20
CA GLY A 174 5.55 12.11 8.47
C GLY A 174 4.64 12.12 9.70
N GLU A 175 3.60 12.94 9.71
CA GLU A 175 2.59 12.98 10.78
C GLU A 175 1.80 11.66 10.85
N ILE A 176 1.33 11.17 9.70
CA ILE A 176 0.59 9.92 9.57
C ILE A 176 1.42 8.76 10.09
N PHE A 177 2.67 8.63 9.61
CA PHE A 177 3.56 7.57 10.06
C PHE A 177 3.82 7.64 11.57
N THR A 178 4.13 8.82 12.10
CA THR A 178 4.40 9.00 13.54
C THR A 178 3.20 8.60 14.40
N LYS A 179 1.98 8.96 13.99
CA LYS A 179 0.77 8.58 14.71
C LYS A 179 0.51 7.07 14.67
N ALA A 180 0.63 6.46 13.49
CA ALA A 180 0.43 5.02 13.31
C ALA A 180 1.48 4.19 14.07
N ASN A 181 2.74 4.61 14.03
CA ASN A 181 3.86 3.94 14.71
C ASN A 181 3.69 3.87 16.24
N ARG A 182 2.90 4.78 16.83
CA ARG A 182 2.57 4.79 18.26
C ARG A 182 1.42 3.85 18.64
N GLN A 183 0.71 3.25 17.69
CA GLN A 183 -0.46 2.42 17.96
C GLN A 183 -0.12 0.96 18.33
N HIS A 184 1.16 0.60 18.38
CA HIS A 184 1.60 -0.77 18.67
C HIS A 184 0.97 -1.84 17.76
N THR A 185 0.63 -1.47 16.54
CA THR A 185 0.20 -2.40 15.50
C THR A 185 1.42 -2.90 14.73
N PRO A 186 1.61 -4.23 14.56
CA PRO A 186 2.72 -4.77 13.78
C PRO A 186 2.79 -4.16 12.39
N CYS A 187 3.93 -3.56 12.03
CA CYS A 187 4.11 -2.86 10.76
C CYS A 187 5.39 -3.31 10.04
N LEU A 188 5.24 -3.85 8.84
CA LEU A 188 6.35 -4.18 7.96
C LEU A 188 6.49 -3.12 6.87
N LEU A 189 7.58 -2.36 6.91
CA LEU A 189 7.97 -1.45 5.83
C LEU A 189 8.73 -2.24 4.76
N VAL A 190 8.24 -2.25 3.53
CA VAL A 190 8.90 -2.90 2.38
C VAL A 190 9.28 -1.82 1.37
N ASN A 191 10.57 -1.70 1.08
CA ASN A 191 11.07 -0.68 0.17
C ASN A 191 11.81 -1.31 -1.01
N GLY A 192 11.52 -0.84 -2.22
CA GLY A 192 12.38 -1.09 -3.39
C GLY A 192 13.58 -0.13 -3.37
N ARG A 193 14.82 -0.67 -3.49
CA ARG A 193 16.03 0.15 -3.48
C ARG A 193 16.06 1.18 -4.59
N ASN A 194 15.51 0.83 -5.73
CA ASN A 194 15.59 1.61 -6.96
C ASN A 194 14.27 2.37 -7.25
N ASP A 195 13.46 2.63 -6.22
CA ASP A 195 12.22 3.40 -6.39
C ASP A 195 12.53 4.86 -6.78
N PRO A 196 12.10 5.32 -7.97
CA PRO A 196 12.34 6.70 -8.39
C PRO A 196 11.43 7.71 -7.68
N ALA A 197 10.30 7.26 -7.12
CA ALA A 197 9.26 8.12 -6.57
C ALA A 197 9.40 8.31 -5.06
N VAL A 198 9.79 7.27 -4.32
CA VAL A 198 9.89 7.29 -2.86
C VAL A 198 11.27 6.79 -2.43
N SER A 199 12.03 7.63 -1.74
CA SER A 199 13.33 7.24 -1.21
C SER A 199 13.20 6.24 -0.05
N VAL A 200 14.18 5.34 0.08
CA VAL A 200 14.22 4.38 1.18
C VAL A 200 14.49 5.13 2.48
N PRO A 201 13.64 4.97 3.53
CA PRO A 201 13.88 5.61 4.82
C PRO A 201 15.09 4.98 5.53
N ASP A 202 15.88 5.82 6.17
CA ASP A 202 16.82 5.37 7.20
C ASP A 202 16.06 5.28 8.53
N ILE A 203 15.69 4.05 8.92
CA ILE A 203 14.90 3.80 10.13
C ILE A 203 15.65 4.17 11.41
N HIS A 204 17.00 4.19 11.39
CA HIS A 204 17.82 4.61 12.54
C HIS A 204 17.69 6.11 12.83
N GLN A 205 17.22 6.90 11.86
CA GLN A 205 16.92 8.32 12.00
C GLN A 205 15.45 8.62 12.34
N ILE A 206 14.64 7.58 12.56
CA ILE A 206 13.25 7.74 12.99
C ILE A 206 13.20 7.66 14.51
N SER A 207 12.88 8.79 15.15
CA SER A 207 12.66 8.82 16.59
C SER A 207 11.52 7.89 16.98
N ASP A 208 11.71 7.14 18.07
CA ASP A 208 10.68 6.24 18.62
C ASP A 208 10.16 5.18 17.61
N PHE A 209 11.05 4.68 16.73
CA PHE A 209 10.67 3.59 15.83
C PHE A 209 10.19 2.39 16.66
N SER A 210 8.94 1.99 16.43
CA SER A 210 8.28 0.96 17.24
C SER A 210 9.02 -0.39 17.15
N HIS A 211 9.15 -1.09 18.26
CA HIS A 211 9.67 -2.47 18.29
C HIS A 211 8.77 -3.46 17.52
N LEU A 212 7.51 -3.09 17.26
CA LEU A 212 6.58 -3.81 16.40
C LEU A 212 6.68 -3.39 14.92
N SER A 213 7.59 -2.49 14.58
CA SER A 213 7.87 -2.11 13.21
C SER A 213 9.20 -2.71 12.75
N HIS A 214 9.25 -3.16 11.50
CA HIS A 214 10.45 -3.70 10.87
C HIS A 214 10.57 -3.21 9.44
N GLN A 215 11.80 -3.11 8.90
CA GLN A 215 12.03 -2.70 7.52
C GLN A 215 12.76 -3.81 6.74
N ILE A 216 12.28 -4.04 5.52
CA ILE A 216 12.96 -4.88 4.53
C ILE A 216 13.17 -4.06 3.26
N VAL A 217 14.39 -4.07 2.74
CA VAL A 217 14.73 -3.43 1.47
C VAL A 217 14.99 -4.49 0.41
N LEU A 218 14.23 -4.42 -0.68
CA LEU A 218 14.39 -5.29 -1.83
C LEU A 218 15.35 -4.63 -2.84
N GLU A 219 16.60 -5.11 -2.83
CA GLU A 219 17.73 -4.45 -3.51
C GLU A 219 17.59 -4.33 -5.03
N LYS A 220 16.78 -5.21 -5.67
CA LYS A 220 16.58 -5.22 -7.11
C LYS A 220 15.27 -4.59 -7.55
N SER A 221 14.40 -4.23 -6.62
CA SER A 221 13.07 -3.71 -6.92
C SER A 221 13.06 -2.19 -7.00
N GLY A 222 12.20 -1.67 -7.86
CA GLY A 222 11.83 -0.26 -7.96
C GLY A 222 10.54 0.06 -7.20
N HIS A 223 9.67 0.85 -7.87
CA HIS A 223 8.39 1.28 -7.26
C HIS A 223 7.39 0.14 -7.09
N PHE A 224 7.47 -0.94 -7.89
CA PHE A 224 6.51 -2.05 -7.87
C PHE A 224 7.16 -3.38 -7.44
N PRO A 225 7.59 -3.55 -6.18
CA PRO A 225 8.25 -4.78 -5.73
C PRO A 225 7.43 -6.04 -5.98
N MET A 226 6.08 -5.94 -5.94
CA MET A 226 5.14 -7.04 -6.20
C MET A 226 5.15 -7.50 -7.67
N ILE A 227 5.74 -6.70 -8.57
CA ILE A 227 5.91 -7.03 -9.99
C ILE A 227 7.39 -7.29 -10.32
N ASP A 228 8.30 -6.47 -9.80
CA ASP A 228 9.74 -6.51 -10.11
C ASP A 228 10.39 -7.80 -9.60
N ASP A 229 10.01 -8.26 -8.41
CA ASP A 229 10.48 -9.51 -7.78
C ASP A 229 9.29 -10.23 -7.13
N ALA A 230 8.29 -10.59 -7.96
CA ALA A 230 7.01 -11.13 -7.51
C ALA A 230 7.17 -12.38 -6.62
N ALA A 231 8.11 -13.27 -6.96
CA ALA A 231 8.33 -14.49 -6.19
C ALA A 231 8.80 -14.17 -4.77
N LYS A 232 9.72 -13.23 -4.62
CA LYS A 232 10.26 -12.80 -3.33
C LYS A 232 9.23 -12.02 -2.54
N PHE A 233 8.53 -11.08 -3.19
CA PHE A 233 7.48 -10.30 -2.58
C PHE A 233 6.34 -11.18 -2.06
N ASN A 234 5.84 -12.11 -2.89
CA ASN A 234 4.75 -13.02 -2.53
C ASN A 234 5.12 -13.94 -1.36
N ARG A 235 6.37 -14.42 -1.32
CA ARG A 235 6.85 -15.18 -0.17
C ARG A 235 6.86 -14.32 1.10
N LEU A 236 7.43 -13.12 1.04
CA LEU A 236 7.46 -12.19 2.16
C LEU A 236 6.04 -11.86 2.66
N LEU A 237 5.11 -11.62 1.73
CA LEU A 237 3.70 -11.39 2.03
C LEU A 237 3.09 -12.58 2.78
N THR A 238 3.30 -13.79 2.28
CA THR A 238 2.77 -15.02 2.91
C THR A 238 3.33 -15.21 4.30
N ASP A 239 4.65 -15.12 4.47
CA ASP A 239 5.31 -15.29 5.75
C ASP A 239 4.84 -14.21 6.76
N PHE A 240 4.67 -12.95 6.31
CA PHE A 240 4.16 -11.86 7.15
C PHE A 240 2.71 -12.05 7.57
N LEU A 241 1.83 -12.45 6.63
CA LEU A 241 0.42 -12.70 6.95
C LEU A 241 0.22 -13.92 7.86
N ALA A 242 1.15 -14.89 7.81
CA ALA A 242 1.11 -16.10 8.62
C ALA A 242 1.62 -15.92 10.06
N LEU A 243 2.29 -14.80 10.38
CA LEU A 243 2.70 -14.51 11.76
C LEU A 243 1.48 -14.52 12.70
N ASP A 244 1.66 -14.93 13.94
CA ASP A 244 0.63 -14.82 14.95
C ASP A 244 0.26 -13.34 15.22
N SER A 245 -0.98 -13.09 15.60
CA SER A 245 -1.48 -11.73 15.85
C SER A 245 -0.67 -11.05 16.95
N GLY A 246 -0.22 -9.83 16.70
CA GLY A 246 0.56 -9.04 17.66
C GLY A 246 2.08 -9.31 17.64
N LEU A 247 2.57 -10.32 16.91
CA LEU A 247 4.00 -10.53 16.78
C LEU A 247 4.66 -9.46 15.89
N SER A 248 5.89 -9.08 16.27
CA SER A 248 6.70 -8.17 15.46
C SER A 248 7.13 -8.81 14.14
N PRO A 249 7.12 -8.07 13.02
CA PRO A 249 7.71 -8.56 11.77
C PRO A 249 9.22 -8.86 11.85
N SER A 250 9.92 -8.43 12.91
CA SER A 250 11.31 -8.83 13.17
C SER A 250 11.45 -10.34 13.44
N GLU A 251 10.36 -11.02 13.84
CA GLU A 251 10.31 -12.46 14.07
C GLU A 251 10.23 -13.27 12.76
N LEU A 252 10.11 -12.61 11.61
CA LEU A 252 10.13 -13.30 10.33
C LEU A 252 11.43 -14.10 10.16
N GLN A 253 11.30 -15.41 9.98
CA GLN A 253 12.43 -16.30 9.68
C GLN A 253 12.87 -16.12 8.23
N LEU A 254 13.50 -14.99 7.95
CA LEU A 254 14.07 -14.73 6.64
C LEU A 254 15.25 -15.68 6.40
N LYS A 255 15.34 -16.28 5.21
CA LYS A 255 16.50 -17.11 4.82
C LYS A 255 17.79 -16.28 4.96
N ASP A 256 18.91 -16.94 5.25
CA ASP A 256 20.22 -16.29 5.46
C ASP A 256 20.65 -15.37 4.31
N GLU A 257 20.23 -15.66 3.09
CA GLU A 257 20.46 -14.80 1.92
C GLU A 257 19.79 -13.41 2.02
N TRP A 258 18.73 -13.29 2.84
CA TRP A 258 18.03 -12.02 3.12
C TRP A 258 18.70 -11.28 4.28
N ARG A 259 19.24 -12.01 5.26
CA ARG A 259 19.95 -11.46 6.43
C ARG A 259 21.30 -10.84 6.06
N ARG A 260 21.99 -11.38 5.04
CA ARG A 260 23.32 -10.92 4.61
C ARG A 260 23.30 -9.58 3.85
N ARG A 261 22.14 -9.08 3.43
CA ARG A 261 22.00 -7.86 2.62
C ARG A 261 21.42 -6.67 3.39
N VAL A 262 21.22 -6.81 4.69
CA VAL A 262 20.74 -5.73 5.59
C VAL A 262 21.92 -5.08 6.36
N ARG A 263 23.16 -5.29 5.90
CA ARG A 263 24.35 -4.61 6.46
C ARG A 263 24.75 -3.42 5.62
#